data_775ec339b330608576e98c77ac974891
#
_entry.id   775ec339b330608576e98c77ac974891
#
_cell.length_a   1.000
_cell.length_b   1.000
_cell.length_c   1.000
_cell.angle_alpha   90.00
_cell.angle_beta   90.00
_cell.angle_gamma   90.00
#
_symmetry.space_group_name_H-M   'P 1'
#
loop_
_entity.id
_entity.type
_entity.pdbx_description
1 polymer ?
#
loop_
_entity_poly.entity_id
_entity_poly.type
_entity_poly.pdbx_seq_one_letter_code
_entity_poly.pdbx_strand_id
1 'polypeptide(L)'
;MARASWNPDWKQRLKIGLNTSAEGLPIGAPVDSVPVLIRLHTGNFQFVEAKPDGTDLRFVAADDKTPLKFHIEKFDGLNELALVWVQVPKLVPGVKDNFIWLYYANPAAVPAGDAKGSYDAAQALVYHFGERESLPQDATANANHAARSTARVSGAGLIGGSLSFDGNGEMALASSPSLKSGVGGLTVSFWLKPTDASDAGLYTQTDGSGALRVSLRGGKVIAQAGSLTTLGAAFTAGVWQHVTVVVKDGLTVYLNGQEVGRATGAVADSSGAAVLGKGFKGDIDEFQISTTARSADWIKAYGQAEGEAGVDSSPSYLKILLGAVTLDGWVVIGILMVMFVVSVYVMIAKAIFVRAAARDNDTFKAQFERMFSAISTSVAADSDAAAAAKAVDSRFRGSPLYRLYAAGAHELRSRFHAYEKAGREPVLSDQSINAIRATVDARLVREMQGLNSQMVLLTICIAGGPFLGLLGTVVGVMITFAAIAAAGDVNVNAIAPGIAAALVATVAGLAVAIPALFGYNWLTSKIGELSSDMQVFIDELVTRIAESHSV
;
A
#
# COMPACT_ATOMS: atom_id res chain seq x y z
N MET A 1 -25.95 -7.47 -19.97
CA MET A 1 -25.55 -7.27 -21.38
C MET A 1 -24.06 -6.94 -21.38
N ALA A 2 -23.22 -7.81 -21.92
CA ALA A 2 -21.81 -7.50 -22.13
C ALA A 2 -21.72 -6.31 -23.09
N ARG A 3 -21.18 -5.17 -22.64
CA ARG A 3 -20.88 -4.05 -23.54
C ARG A 3 -19.92 -4.59 -24.61
N ALA A 4 -20.25 -4.40 -25.87
CA ALA A 4 -19.35 -4.73 -26.97
C ALA A 4 -18.02 -3.99 -26.74
N SER A 5 -16.91 -4.73 -26.69
CA SER A 5 -15.58 -4.14 -26.63
C SER A 5 -15.25 -3.49 -27.97
N TRP A 6 -14.36 -2.47 -27.99
CA TRP A 6 -13.90 -1.79 -29.21
C TRP A 6 -13.52 -2.78 -30.32
N ASN A 7 -12.80 -3.84 -29.98
CA ASN A 7 -12.44 -4.91 -30.93
C ASN A 7 -12.30 -6.26 -30.20
N PRO A 8 -13.05 -7.30 -30.59
CA PRO A 8 -13.03 -8.61 -29.94
C PRO A 8 -11.73 -9.42 -30.16
N ASP A 9 -10.87 -9.02 -31.08
CA ASP A 9 -9.58 -9.68 -31.33
C ASP A 9 -8.59 -9.43 -30.20
N TRP A 10 -8.76 -8.34 -29.43
CA TRP A 10 -8.00 -8.06 -28.23
C TRP A 10 -8.66 -8.72 -27.02
N LYS A 11 -7.97 -9.66 -26.39
CA LYS A 11 -8.54 -10.50 -25.32
C LYS A 11 -8.54 -9.82 -23.95
N GLN A 12 -7.64 -8.85 -23.75
CA GLN A 12 -7.49 -8.13 -22.50
C GLN A 12 -7.71 -6.64 -22.69
N ARG A 13 -8.29 -6.00 -21.66
CA ARG A 13 -8.37 -4.56 -21.58
C ARG A 13 -8.16 -4.05 -20.16
N LEU A 14 -7.52 -2.91 -20.06
CA LEU A 14 -7.22 -2.21 -18.81
C LEU A 14 -7.83 -0.81 -18.84
N LYS A 15 -8.48 -0.42 -17.75
CA LYS A 15 -8.96 0.95 -17.56
C LYS A 15 -7.84 1.79 -16.95
N ILE A 16 -7.41 2.85 -17.64
CA ILE A 16 -6.38 3.77 -17.17
C ILE A 16 -7.07 5.05 -16.73
N GLY A 17 -7.04 5.36 -15.44
CA GLY A 17 -7.63 6.56 -14.86
C GLY A 17 -6.80 7.81 -15.16
N LEU A 18 -7.47 8.92 -15.43
CA LEU A 18 -6.89 10.25 -15.65
C LEU A 18 -7.56 11.22 -14.67
N ASN A 19 -7.17 11.14 -13.40
CA ASN A 19 -7.81 11.93 -12.34
C ASN A 19 -7.35 13.38 -12.38
N THR A 20 -8.26 14.30 -12.71
CA THR A 20 -8.01 15.75 -12.77
C THR A 20 -8.59 16.52 -11.59
N SER A 21 -9.01 15.81 -10.52
CA SER A 21 -9.47 16.42 -9.27
C SER A 21 -8.29 16.93 -8.42
N ALA A 22 -8.60 17.56 -7.30
CA ALA A 22 -7.58 18.05 -6.35
C ALA A 22 -6.65 16.94 -5.78
N GLU A 23 -7.11 15.70 -5.80
CA GLU A 23 -6.35 14.53 -5.31
C GLU A 23 -5.42 13.93 -6.38
N GLY A 24 -5.57 14.32 -7.64
CA GLY A 24 -4.77 13.84 -8.77
C GLY A 24 -4.00 14.96 -9.46
N LEU A 25 -4.35 15.23 -10.72
CA LEU A 25 -3.80 16.32 -11.53
C LEU A 25 -4.73 17.55 -11.47
N PRO A 26 -4.59 18.46 -10.51
CA PRO A 26 -5.51 19.59 -10.34
C PRO A 26 -5.27 20.67 -11.41
N ILE A 27 -5.97 20.58 -12.53
CA ILE A 27 -6.03 21.60 -13.57
C ILE A 27 -7.24 22.51 -13.35
N GLY A 28 -7.11 23.81 -13.68
CA GLY A 28 -8.15 24.81 -13.50
C GLY A 28 -8.99 25.04 -14.77
N ALA A 29 -8.45 24.75 -15.94
CA ALA A 29 -9.12 24.89 -17.23
C ALA A 29 -8.96 23.60 -18.07
N PRO A 30 -9.84 23.35 -19.04
CA PRO A 30 -9.70 22.22 -19.96
C PRO A 30 -8.37 22.28 -20.72
N VAL A 31 -7.71 21.12 -20.87
CA VAL A 31 -6.48 20.98 -21.63
C VAL A 31 -6.75 20.06 -22.81
N ASP A 32 -6.46 20.55 -24.00
CA ASP A 32 -6.65 19.80 -25.25
C ASP A 32 -5.30 19.22 -25.74
N SER A 33 -5.37 18.04 -26.35
CA SER A 33 -4.27 17.37 -27.06
C SER A 33 -2.96 17.30 -26.25
N VAL A 34 -3.04 16.82 -25.00
CA VAL A 34 -1.86 16.65 -24.17
C VAL A 34 -1.31 15.22 -24.29
N PRO A 35 -0.01 15.03 -24.56
CA PRO A 35 0.65 13.74 -24.43
C PRO A 35 0.74 13.35 -22.96
N VAL A 36 0.28 12.16 -22.63
CA VAL A 36 0.30 11.61 -21.28
C VAL A 36 1.16 10.35 -21.27
N LEU A 37 2.12 10.28 -20.37
CA LEU A 37 2.95 9.10 -20.17
C LEU A 37 2.19 8.03 -19.40
N ILE A 38 2.00 6.87 -20.00
CA ILE A 38 1.45 5.69 -19.37
C ILE A 38 2.60 4.77 -18.98
N ARG A 39 2.79 4.56 -17.68
CA ARG A 39 3.79 3.64 -17.13
C ARG A 39 3.12 2.30 -16.84
N LEU A 40 3.53 1.27 -17.59
CA LEU A 40 3.07 -0.10 -17.36
C LEU A 40 4.16 -0.86 -16.59
N HIS A 41 3.77 -1.57 -15.57
CA HIS A 41 4.65 -2.37 -14.72
C HIS A 41 3.90 -3.57 -14.14
N THR A 42 4.58 -4.50 -13.50
CA THR A 42 4.05 -5.73 -12.90
C THR A 42 2.75 -5.55 -12.11
N GLY A 43 2.58 -4.41 -11.46
CA GLY A 43 1.41 -4.16 -10.61
C GLY A 43 0.15 -3.72 -11.35
N ASN A 44 0.29 -3.22 -12.58
CA ASN A 44 -0.84 -2.68 -13.33
C ASN A 44 -1.02 -3.33 -14.70
N PHE A 45 -0.07 -4.15 -15.17
CA PHE A 45 -0.11 -4.73 -16.51
C PHE A 45 0.43 -6.17 -16.53
N GLN A 46 -0.14 -7.05 -17.35
CA GLN A 46 0.26 -8.44 -17.50
C GLN A 46 1.13 -8.62 -18.75
N PHE A 47 2.43 -8.41 -18.60
CA PHE A 47 3.39 -8.46 -19.72
C PHE A 47 3.42 -9.81 -20.44
N VAL A 48 3.20 -10.90 -19.73
CA VAL A 48 3.19 -12.27 -20.30
C VAL A 48 2.08 -12.48 -21.34
N GLU A 49 0.99 -11.72 -21.27
CA GLU A 49 -0.12 -11.79 -22.20
C GLU A 49 0.03 -10.86 -23.40
N ALA A 50 0.88 -9.86 -23.31
CA ALA A 50 1.19 -8.93 -24.40
C ALA A 50 2.27 -9.51 -25.33
N LYS A 51 2.36 -8.98 -26.54
CA LYS A 51 3.50 -9.30 -27.40
C LYS A 51 4.81 -8.80 -26.79
N PRO A 52 5.95 -9.50 -26.98
CA PRO A 52 7.22 -9.16 -26.35
C PRO A 52 7.74 -7.75 -26.66
N ASP A 53 7.27 -7.16 -27.76
CA ASP A 53 7.63 -5.81 -28.22
C ASP A 53 6.52 -4.77 -27.97
N GLY A 54 5.40 -5.17 -27.35
CA GLY A 54 4.24 -4.31 -27.08
C GLY A 54 3.47 -3.85 -28.32
N THR A 55 3.74 -4.43 -29.50
CA THR A 55 3.10 -4.00 -30.77
C THR A 55 1.60 -4.28 -30.84
N ASP A 56 1.05 -5.05 -29.91
CA ASP A 56 -0.38 -5.30 -29.76
C ASP A 56 -1.10 -4.30 -28.86
N LEU A 57 -0.42 -3.34 -28.24
CA LEU A 57 -1.06 -2.29 -27.47
C LEU A 57 -1.95 -1.40 -28.36
N ARG A 58 -3.13 -1.05 -27.84
CA ARG A 58 -4.05 -0.07 -28.45
C ARG A 58 -4.68 0.77 -27.36
N PHE A 59 -4.67 2.06 -27.55
CA PHE A 59 -5.34 3.00 -26.66
C PHE A 59 -6.62 3.50 -27.29
N VAL A 60 -7.69 3.54 -26.51
CA VAL A 60 -9.03 3.90 -26.97
C VAL A 60 -9.64 4.87 -25.96
N ALA A 61 -10.34 5.88 -26.44
CA ALA A 61 -11.00 6.86 -25.58
C ALA A 61 -12.07 6.20 -24.68
N ALA A 62 -12.59 6.94 -23.72
CA ALA A 62 -13.60 6.46 -22.77
C ALA A 62 -14.90 5.98 -23.44
N ASP A 63 -15.17 6.43 -24.66
CA ASP A 63 -16.33 6.01 -25.46
C ASP A 63 -16.24 4.55 -25.96
N ASP A 64 -15.09 3.90 -25.76
CA ASP A 64 -14.79 2.54 -26.22
C ASP A 64 -14.95 2.38 -27.75
N LYS A 65 -14.65 3.44 -28.52
CA LYS A 65 -14.78 3.46 -29.98
C LYS A 65 -13.66 4.20 -30.68
N THR A 66 -13.20 5.32 -30.12
CA THR A 66 -12.23 6.22 -30.76
C THR A 66 -10.81 5.81 -30.43
N PRO A 67 -10.02 5.27 -31.39
CA PRO A 67 -8.61 4.98 -31.16
C PRO A 67 -7.81 6.27 -30.90
N LEU A 68 -6.90 6.21 -29.94
CA LEU A 68 -5.98 7.29 -29.60
C LEU A 68 -4.62 7.05 -30.24
N LYS A 69 -3.95 8.12 -30.63
CA LYS A 69 -2.56 8.05 -31.09
C LYS A 69 -1.63 7.85 -29.91
N PHE A 70 -0.64 7.02 -30.11
CA PHE A 70 0.35 6.69 -29.08
C PHE A 70 1.66 6.27 -29.72
N HIS A 71 2.74 6.31 -28.96
CA HIS A 71 3.99 5.60 -29.29
C HIS A 71 4.62 4.99 -28.06
N ILE A 72 5.35 3.92 -28.30
CA ILE A 72 6.10 3.20 -27.27
C ILE A 72 7.50 3.77 -27.25
N GLU A 73 7.88 4.46 -26.18
CA GLU A 73 9.25 4.90 -25.95
C GLU A 73 10.12 3.73 -25.52
N LYS A 74 9.60 2.89 -24.61
CA LYS A 74 10.26 1.70 -24.12
C LYS A 74 9.25 0.61 -23.85
N PHE A 75 9.56 -0.63 -24.26
CA PHE A 75 8.85 -1.84 -23.84
C PHE A 75 9.87 -2.89 -23.49
N ASP A 76 9.91 -3.29 -22.24
CA ASP A 76 10.83 -4.27 -21.70
C ASP A 76 10.02 -5.37 -21.00
N GLY A 77 9.65 -6.38 -21.77
CA GLY A 77 8.84 -7.49 -21.28
C GLY A 77 9.57 -8.38 -20.26
N LEU A 78 10.93 -8.38 -20.27
CA LEU A 78 11.72 -9.13 -19.29
C LEU A 78 11.76 -8.45 -17.93
N ASN A 79 11.87 -7.13 -17.94
CA ASN A 79 11.89 -6.30 -16.74
C ASN A 79 10.50 -5.80 -16.34
N GLU A 80 9.48 -6.19 -17.11
CA GLU A 80 8.08 -5.84 -16.90
C GLU A 80 7.88 -4.33 -16.71
N LEU A 81 8.47 -3.54 -17.62
CA LEU A 81 8.37 -2.08 -17.66
C LEU A 81 8.08 -1.61 -19.07
N ALA A 82 7.05 -0.78 -19.24
CA ALA A 82 6.85 -0.06 -20.50
C ALA A 82 6.51 1.42 -20.23
N LEU A 83 7.01 2.26 -21.13
CA LEU A 83 6.79 3.69 -21.17
C LEU A 83 6.09 4.00 -22.49
N VAL A 84 4.84 4.47 -22.42
CA VAL A 84 4.01 4.69 -23.60
C VAL A 84 3.38 6.07 -23.53
N TRP A 85 3.64 6.88 -24.53
CA TRP A 85 3.04 8.20 -24.68
C TRP A 85 1.74 8.11 -25.43
N VAL A 86 0.67 8.63 -24.85
CA VAL A 86 -0.68 8.61 -25.43
C VAL A 86 -1.20 10.04 -25.58
N GLN A 87 -1.60 10.43 -26.77
CA GLN A 87 -2.25 11.71 -27.00
C GLN A 87 -3.69 11.66 -26.47
N VAL A 88 -3.91 12.31 -25.34
CA VAL A 88 -5.26 12.46 -24.77
C VAL A 88 -5.95 13.66 -25.40
N PRO A 89 -7.10 13.46 -26.06
CA PRO A 89 -7.74 14.55 -26.82
C PRO A 89 -8.15 15.73 -25.94
N LYS A 90 -8.63 15.44 -24.71
CA LYS A 90 -9.09 16.47 -23.78
C LYS A 90 -9.04 15.99 -22.34
N LEU A 91 -8.49 16.80 -21.45
CA LEU A 91 -8.62 16.68 -20.00
C LEU A 91 -9.58 17.74 -19.50
N VAL A 92 -10.61 17.33 -18.75
CA VAL A 92 -11.62 18.22 -18.16
C VAL A 92 -11.27 18.41 -16.67
N PRO A 93 -11.24 19.65 -16.14
CA PRO A 93 -10.87 19.91 -14.76
C PRO A 93 -11.86 19.33 -13.75
N GLY A 94 -11.37 18.93 -12.60
CA GLY A 94 -12.19 18.52 -11.45
C GLY A 94 -12.86 17.15 -11.58
N VAL A 95 -12.50 16.34 -12.58
CA VAL A 95 -13.14 15.04 -12.83
C VAL A 95 -12.24 13.91 -12.31
N LYS A 96 -12.77 13.13 -11.35
CA LYS A 96 -12.05 11.99 -10.75
C LYS A 96 -12.06 10.75 -11.64
N ASP A 97 -13.13 10.54 -12.38
CA ASP A 97 -13.38 9.30 -13.14
C ASP A 97 -13.11 9.43 -14.65
N ASN A 98 -12.28 10.39 -15.09
CA ASN A 98 -11.77 10.40 -16.46
C ASN A 98 -10.88 9.16 -16.67
N PHE A 99 -11.00 8.55 -17.86
CA PHE A 99 -10.19 7.38 -18.17
C PHE A 99 -10.05 7.17 -19.68
N ILE A 100 -9.08 6.35 -20.03
CA ILE A 100 -8.93 5.75 -21.37
C ILE A 100 -8.85 4.23 -21.21
N TRP A 101 -9.05 3.50 -22.32
CA TRP A 101 -8.88 2.07 -22.38
C TRP A 101 -7.54 1.72 -23.01
N LEU A 102 -6.82 0.75 -22.41
CA LEU A 102 -5.71 0.05 -23.03
C LEU A 102 -6.18 -1.37 -23.37
N TYR A 103 -6.06 -1.75 -24.63
CA TYR A 103 -6.32 -3.10 -25.16
C TYR A 103 -5.00 -3.80 -25.48
N TYR A 104 -4.87 -5.08 -25.17
CA TYR A 104 -3.70 -5.92 -25.42
C TYR A 104 -4.07 -7.40 -25.54
N ALA A 105 -3.11 -8.31 -25.64
CA ALA A 105 -3.30 -9.75 -25.83
C ALA A 105 -3.96 -10.10 -27.19
N ASN A 106 -3.41 -9.53 -28.26
CA ASN A 106 -3.71 -9.94 -29.64
C ASN A 106 -2.41 -10.34 -30.37
N PRO A 107 -2.08 -11.63 -30.46
CA PRO A 107 -0.84 -12.09 -31.11
C PRO A 107 -0.79 -11.76 -32.61
N ALA A 108 -1.94 -11.56 -33.27
CA ALA A 108 -2.01 -11.21 -34.70
C ALA A 108 -1.94 -9.69 -34.95
N ALA A 109 -1.86 -8.86 -33.90
CA ALA A 109 -1.81 -7.41 -34.05
C ALA A 109 -0.58 -6.95 -34.84
N VAL A 110 -0.78 -6.01 -35.75
CA VAL A 110 0.30 -5.31 -36.43
C VAL A 110 0.71 -4.07 -35.62
N PRO A 111 1.95 -3.56 -35.73
CA PRO A 111 2.34 -2.32 -35.05
C PRO A 111 1.43 -1.14 -35.43
N ALA A 112 1.02 -0.35 -34.42
CA ALA A 112 0.17 0.81 -34.62
C ALA A 112 0.68 2.06 -33.89
N GLY A 113 1.87 2.01 -33.31
CA GLY A 113 2.54 3.18 -32.73
C GLY A 113 2.79 4.24 -33.78
N ASP A 114 2.45 5.48 -33.46
CA ASP A 114 2.60 6.66 -34.33
C ASP A 114 3.28 7.78 -33.53
N ALA A 115 4.62 7.71 -33.37
CA ALA A 115 5.37 8.72 -32.64
C ALA A 115 5.11 10.12 -33.21
N LYS A 116 5.13 10.24 -34.54
CA LYS A 116 4.92 11.53 -35.22
C LYS A 116 3.53 12.11 -35.01
N GLY A 117 2.53 11.25 -34.89
CA GLY A 117 1.15 11.69 -34.68
C GLY A 117 0.74 11.80 -33.20
N SER A 118 1.59 11.37 -32.27
CA SER A 118 1.31 11.47 -30.82
C SER A 118 1.45 12.88 -30.26
N TYR A 119 1.98 13.81 -31.03
CA TYR A 119 2.17 15.21 -30.67
C TYR A 119 1.30 16.12 -31.54
N ASP A 120 0.85 17.24 -30.98
CA ASP A 120 0.11 18.23 -31.76
C ASP A 120 1.03 19.04 -32.69
N ALA A 121 0.46 19.77 -33.62
CA ALA A 121 1.22 20.54 -34.63
C ALA A 121 2.10 21.63 -34.01
N ALA A 122 1.83 22.09 -32.81
CA ALA A 122 2.63 23.08 -32.10
C ALA A 122 3.85 22.49 -31.38
N GLN A 123 3.87 21.18 -31.11
CA GLN A 123 5.07 20.53 -30.58
C GLN A 123 6.09 20.32 -31.70
N ALA A 124 7.07 21.21 -31.74
CA ALA A 124 8.06 21.26 -32.80
C ALA A 124 9.25 20.31 -32.59
N LEU A 125 9.49 19.89 -31.35
CA LEU A 125 10.59 19.02 -31.00
C LEU A 125 10.32 18.32 -29.67
N VAL A 126 10.63 17.02 -29.59
CA VAL A 126 10.66 16.22 -28.35
C VAL A 126 11.84 15.25 -28.40
N TYR A 127 12.72 15.32 -27.39
CA TYR A 127 13.80 14.38 -27.16
C TYR A 127 13.57 13.56 -25.91
N HIS A 128 13.49 12.24 -26.04
CA HIS A 128 13.41 11.28 -24.93
C HIS A 128 14.78 10.76 -24.48
N PHE A 129 15.85 11.07 -25.22
CA PHE A 129 17.22 10.62 -24.94
C PHE A 129 17.39 9.11 -24.76
N GLY A 130 16.58 8.32 -25.45
CA GLY A 130 16.65 6.85 -25.42
C GLY A 130 17.76 6.24 -26.27
N GLU A 131 18.37 6.99 -27.18
CA GLU A 131 19.32 6.53 -28.18
C GLU A 131 20.74 6.41 -27.60
N ARG A 132 21.26 5.20 -27.53
CA ARG A 132 22.60 4.93 -26.99
C ARG A 132 23.73 5.06 -28.02
N GLU A 133 23.43 4.81 -29.29
CA GLU A 133 24.42 4.71 -30.37
C GLU A 133 24.32 5.81 -31.41
N SER A 134 23.37 6.70 -31.31
CA SER A 134 23.15 7.83 -32.21
C SER A 134 22.98 9.15 -31.47
N LEU A 135 22.98 10.25 -32.20
CA LEU A 135 22.56 11.54 -31.65
C LEU A 135 21.08 11.50 -31.23
N PRO A 136 20.68 12.30 -30.22
CA PRO A 136 19.29 12.42 -29.83
C PRO A 136 18.37 12.70 -31.02
N GLN A 137 17.30 11.92 -31.12
CA GLN A 137 16.33 11.97 -32.21
C GLN A 137 15.05 12.68 -31.76
N ASP A 138 14.53 13.51 -32.66
CA ASP A 138 13.23 14.14 -32.46
C ASP A 138 12.10 13.14 -32.70
N ALA A 139 11.24 12.95 -31.73
CA ALA A 139 10.08 12.05 -31.80
C ALA A 139 8.92 12.63 -32.60
N THR A 140 8.93 13.95 -32.88
CA THR A 140 7.86 14.62 -33.66
C THR A 140 8.00 14.39 -35.17
N ALA A 141 7.00 14.83 -35.92
CA ALA A 141 7.03 14.76 -37.38
C ALA A 141 8.05 15.71 -38.01
N ASN A 142 8.59 16.68 -37.25
CA ASN A 142 9.47 17.71 -37.78
C ASN A 142 10.93 17.24 -38.00
N ALA A 143 11.32 16.14 -37.39
CA ALA A 143 12.65 15.54 -37.51
C ALA A 143 13.80 16.52 -37.20
N ASN A 144 13.62 17.35 -36.18
CA ASN A 144 14.64 18.28 -35.67
C ASN A 144 15.68 17.53 -34.81
N HIS A 145 16.35 16.55 -35.39
CA HIS A 145 17.39 15.76 -34.70
C HIS A 145 18.53 16.63 -34.21
N ALA A 146 19.21 16.22 -33.13
CA ALA A 146 20.40 16.94 -32.66
C ALA A 146 21.47 17.03 -33.75
N ALA A 147 22.03 18.22 -33.96
CA ALA A 147 23.07 18.43 -34.97
C ALA A 147 24.42 17.88 -34.51
N ARG A 148 24.71 17.99 -33.22
CA ARG A 148 25.89 17.42 -32.53
C ARG A 148 25.64 17.32 -31.05
N SER A 149 26.32 16.39 -30.39
CA SER A 149 26.36 16.30 -28.94
C SER A 149 27.72 15.80 -28.49
N THR A 150 28.27 16.45 -27.46
CA THR A 150 29.40 15.96 -26.68
C THR A 150 29.00 15.51 -25.28
N ALA A 151 27.75 15.76 -24.90
CA ALA A 151 27.16 15.18 -23.72
C ALA A 151 26.79 13.70 -23.96
N ARG A 152 26.70 12.91 -22.90
CA ARG A 152 26.50 11.46 -22.98
C ARG A 152 25.06 11.11 -22.69
N VAL A 153 24.50 10.21 -23.48
CA VAL A 153 23.21 9.60 -23.14
C VAL A 153 23.42 8.62 -21.99
N SER A 154 22.65 8.79 -20.93
CA SER A 154 22.56 7.92 -19.75
C SER A 154 21.30 7.07 -19.81
N GLY A 155 21.38 5.81 -19.42
CA GLY A 155 20.20 4.94 -19.29
C GLY A 155 19.40 5.16 -18.00
N ALA A 156 19.78 6.13 -17.17
CA ALA A 156 19.19 6.42 -15.87
C ALA A 156 18.54 7.82 -15.84
N GLY A 157 17.58 8.07 -16.74
CA GLY A 157 16.75 9.26 -16.73
C GLY A 157 15.62 9.20 -15.69
N LEU A 158 14.84 10.26 -15.62
CA LEU A 158 13.55 10.25 -14.93
C LEU A 158 12.55 9.36 -15.70
N ILE A 159 12.62 9.45 -17.03
CA ILE A 159 11.81 8.69 -17.98
C ILE A 159 12.80 8.04 -18.96
N GLY A 160 12.93 6.72 -18.92
CA GLY A 160 13.82 6.03 -19.83
C GLY A 160 15.29 6.48 -19.77
N GLY A 161 15.72 7.27 -20.76
CA GLY A 161 17.05 7.83 -20.86
C GLY A 161 17.16 9.28 -20.40
N SER A 162 18.38 9.80 -20.29
CA SER A 162 18.65 11.23 -20.06
C SER A 162 19.95 11.66 -20.75
N LEU A 163 20.13 12.96 -20.95
CA LEU A 163 21.38 13.52 -21.42
C LEU A 163 22.20 14.04 -20.25
N SER A 164 23.36 13.45 -20.02
CA SER A 164 24.24 13.73 -18.89
C SER A 164 25.39 14.66 -19.29
N PHE A 165 25.59 15.71 -18.50
CA PHE A 165 26.58 16.77 -18.71
C PHE A 165 27.60 16.76 -17.57
N ASP A 166 28.89 16.90 -17.92
CA ASP A 166 30.01 16.91 -16.99
C ASP A 166 30.62 18.32 -16.74
N GLY A 167 29.96 19.34 -17.29
CA GLY A 167 30.47 20.74 -17.30
C GLY A 167 31.21 21.14 -18.58
N ASN A 168 31.64 20.18 -19.39
CA ASN A 168 32.32 20.44 -20.68
C ASN A 168 31.46 19.99 -21.87
N GLY A 169 30.47 19.11 -21.61
CA GLY A 169 29.56 18.63 -22.63
C GLY A 169 28.53 19.68 -23.04
N GLU A 170 28.10 19.63 -24.30
CA GLU A 170 27.00 20.42 -24.83
C GLU A 170 26.31 19.68 -25.97
N MET A 171 25.04 20.02 -26.24
CA MET A 171 24.28 19.55 -27.38
C MET A 171 23.78 20.72 -28.22
N ALA A 172 23.92 20.65 -29.54
CA ALA A 172 23.52 21.70 -30.48
C ALA A 172 22.29 21.31 -31.30
N LEU A 173 21.38 22.24 -31.42
CA LEU A 173 20.24 22.25 -32.31
C LEU A 173 20.52 23.14 -33.52
N ALA A 174 20.25 22.62 -34.71
CA ALA A 174 20.30 23.44 -35.91
C ALA A 174 19.05 24.32 -36.06
N SER A 175 19.15 25.42 -36.75
CA SER A 175 18.00 26.23 -37.13
C SER A 175 17.10 25.43 -38.07
N SER A 176 15.80 25.50 -37.80
CA SER A 176 14.75 24.87 -38.63
C SER A 176 13.54 25.78 -38.73
N PRO A 177 12.81 25.79 -39.86
CA PRO A 177 11.56 26.53 -39.97
C PRO A 177 10.52 26.14 -38.92
N SER A 178 10.46 24.87 -38.53
CA SER A 178 9.56 24.36 -37.53
C SER A 178 9.91 24.75 -36.09
N LEU A 179 11.13 25.24 -35.82
CA LEU A 179 11.58 25.70 -34.50
C LEU A 179 11.47 27.21 -34.32
N LYS A 180 11.11 27.96 -35.38
CA LYS A 180 10.98 29.40 -35.26
C LYS A 180 9.76 29.77 -34.43
N SER A 181 9.95 30.64 -33.46
CA SER A 181 8.86 31.27 -32.77
C SER A 181 8.11 32.23 -33.71
N GLY A 182 6.81 32.35 -33.53
CA GLY A 182 5.94 33.25 -34.27
C GLY A 182 4.97 33.93 -33.30
N VAL A 183 3.92 34.53 -33.86
CA VAL A 183 2.86 35.23 -33.08
C VAL A 183 2.21 34.34 -32.00
N GLY A 184 2.28 33.03 -32.13
CA GLY A 184 1.81 32.06 -31.12
C GLY A 184 2.67 31.99 -29.85
N GLY A 185 3.90 32.51 -29.92
CA GLY A 185 4.89 32.41 -28.84
C GLY A 185 5.77 31.17 -28.94
N LEU A 186 6.47 30.87 -27.85
CA LEU A 186 7.36 29.72 -27.72
C LEU A 186 7.26 29.13 -26.31
N THR A 187 7.34 27.84 -26.19
CA THR A 187 7.50 27.16 -24.90
C THR A 187 8.67 26.20 -24.99
N VAL A 188 9.63 26.32 -24.06
CA VAL A 188 10.75 25.40 -23.89
C VAL A 188 10.58 24.71 -22.54
N SER A 189 10.64 23.40 -22.51
CA SER A 189 10.38 22.60 -21.31
C SER A 189 11.32 21.41 -21.25
N PHE A 190 11.77 21.06 -20.05
CA PHE A 190 12.62 19.90 -19.77
C PHE A 190 12.67 19.56 -18.28
N TRP A 191 13.02 18.33 -17.98
CA TRP A 191 13.38 17.93 -16.64
C TRP A 191 14.87 18.17 -16.41
N LEU A 192 15.19 18.65 -15.21
CA LEU A 192 16.54 19.06 -14.81
C LEU A 192 16.91 18.43 -13.47
N LYS A 193 18.10 17.82 -13.41
CA LYS A 193 18.70 17.33 -12.17
C LYS A 193 20.13 17.86 -12.06
N PRO A 194 20.36 19.05 -11.49
CA PRO A 194 21.69 19.61 -11.30
C PRO A 194 22.49 18.79 -10.28
N THR A 195 23.79 18.58 -10.54
CA THR A 195 24.69 17.96 -9.55
C THR A 195 25.02 18.91 -8.42
N ASP A 196 25.19 20.20 -8.75
CA ASP A 196 25.53 21.27 -7.81
C ASP A 196 24.80 22.59 -8.16
N ALA A 197 25.05 23.64 -7.39
CA ALA A 197 24.44 24.94 -7.59
C ALA A 197 25.30 25.90 -8.47
N SER A 198 26.21 25.37 -9.28
CA SER A 198 27.10 26.17 -10.13
C SER A 198 26.31 26.89 -11.23
N ASP A 199 26.78 28.06 -11.61
CA ASP A 199 26.23 28.83 -12.73
C ASP A 199 26.47 28.08 -14.06
N ALA A 200 25.40 27.96 -14.88
CA ALA A 200 25.44 27.22 -16.13
C ALA A 200 24.36 27.66 -17.12
N GLY A 201 24.61 27.49 -18.41
CA GLY A 201 23.63 27.64 -19.46
C GLY A 201 22.87 26.33 -19.66
N LEU A 202 21.54 26.34 -19.48
CA LEU A 202 20.66 25.19 -19.74
C LEU A 202 20.21 25.16 -21.20
N TYR A 203 19.68 26.27 -21.68
CA TYR A 203 19.27 26.48 -23.07
C TYR A 203 19.72 27.88 -23.50
N THR A 204 20.42 27.99 -24.62
CA THR A 204 20.89 29.27 -25.15
C THR A 204 20.70 29.31 -26.65
N GLN A 205 19.83 30.19 -27.15
CA GLN A 205 19.75 30.45 -28.58
C GLN A 205 21.03 31.11 -29.10
N THR A 206 21.37 30.79 -30.33
CA THR A 206 22.64 31.24 -30.93
C THR A 206 22.47 32.47 -31.82
N ASP A 207 21.24 32.95 -31.99
CA ASP A 207 20.89 34.07 -32.85
C ASP A 207 20.79 35.39 -32.07
N GLY A 208 21.75 36.24 -32.25
CA GLY A 208 21.71 37.65 -31.94
C GLY A 208 21.56 38.08 -30.49
N SER A 209 21.45 39.38 -30.25
CA SER A 209 21.36 40.01 -28.92
C SER A 209 20.02 39.85 -28.22
N GLY A 210 18.97 39.48 -28.95
CA GLY A 210 17.61 39.21 -28.42
C GLY A 210 17.37 37.74 -28.07
N ALA A 211 18.39 36.88 -28.15
CA ALA A 211 18.27 35.45 -27.96
C ALA A 211 17.76 35.07 -26.58
N LEU A 212 16.87 34.08 -26.56
CA LEU A 212 16.37 33.45 -25.30
C LEU A 212 17.51 32.65 -24.64
N ARG A 213 17.68 32.85 -23.35
CA ARG A 213 18.62 32.09 -22.49
C ARG A 213 17.91 31.61 -21.26
N VAL A 214 18.03 30.31 -20.95
CA VAL A 214 17.64 29.72 -19.69
C VAL A 214 18.89 29.26 -19.00
N SER A 215 19.11 29.69 -17.77
CA SER A 215 20.37 29.45 -17.05
C SER A 215 20.17 29.24 -15.58
N LEU A 216 21.13 28.54 -14.96
CA LEU A 216 21.32 28.52 -13.51
C LEU A 216 22.23 29.68 -13.13
N ARG A 217 21.81 30.51 -12.19
CA ARG A 217 22.66 31.61 -11.64
C ARG A 217 22.34 31.82 -10.18
N GLY A 218 23.38 31.80 -9.33
CA GLY A 218 23.25 32.02 -7.90
C GLY A 218 22.24 31.08 -7.24
N GLY A 219 22.20 29.81 -7.64
CA GLY A 219 21.26 28.81 -7.12
C GLY A 219 19.81 28.98 -7.59
N LYS A 220 19.58 29.72 -8.68
CA LYS A 220 18.22 29.97 -9.23
C LYS A 220 18.16 29.68 -10.73
N VAL A 221 16.99 29.24 -11.18
CA VAL A 221 16.66 29.15 -12.62
C VAL A 221 16.20 30.51 -13.10
N ILE A 222 16.84 31.06 -14.13
CA ILE A 222 16.56 32.40 -14.68
C ILE A 222 16.36 32.31 -16.19
N ALA A 223 15.37 33.00 -16.73
CA ALA A 223 15.19 33.21 -18.16
C ALA A 223 15.49 34.66 -18.53
N GLN A 224 16.17 34.87 -19.67
CA GLN A 224 16.55 36.16 -20.22
C GLN A 224 16.25 36.21 -21.71
N ALA A 225 15.78 37.35 -22.21
CA ALA A 225 15.69 37.64 -23.63
C ALA A 225 15.82 39.15 -23.83
N GLY A 226 16.83 39.58 -24.62
CA GLY A 226 17.18 40.99 -24.76
C GLY A 226 17.44 41.63 -23.39
N SER A 227 16.71 42.68 -23.06
CA SER A 227 16.78 43.36 -21.75
C SER A 227 15.89 42.73 -20.66
N LEU A 228 15.03 41.79 -21.03
CA LEU A 228 14.14 41.14 -20.07
C LEU A 228 14.88 40.06 -19.27
N THR A 229 14.68 40.05 -17.98
CA THR A 229 15.18 39.03 -17.06
C THR A 229 14.13 38.69 -16.02
N THR A 230 13.82 37.42 -15.84
CA THR A 230 12.86 36.98 -14.82
C THR A 230 13.51 36.98 -13.43
N LEU A 231 12.68 37.14 -12.39
CA LEU A 231 13.07 36.79 -11.02
C LEU A 231 13.20 35.28 -10.95
N GLY A 232 14.41 34.79 -10.60
CA GLY A 232 14.66 33.34 -10.58
C GLY A 232 14.04 32.65 -9.37
N ALA A 233 13.73 31.37 -9.54
CA ALA A 233 13.36 30.47 -8.45
C ALA A 233 14.52 29.57 -8.05
N ALA A 234 14.65 29.34 -6.74
CA ALA A 234 15.66 28.42 -6.21
C ALA A 234 15.38 26.97 -6.69
N PHE A 235 16.42 26.27 -7.06
CA PHE A 235 16.36 24.86 -7.38
C PHE A 235 17.13 24.02 -6.34
N THR A 236 16.85 22.72 -6.32
CA THR A 236 17.53 21.78 -5.42
C THR A 236 18.49 20.89 -6.20
N ALA A 237 19.76 20.87 -5.82
CA ALA A 237 20.74 19.98 -6.42
C ALA A 237 20.42 18.51 -6.10
N GLY A 238 20.70 17.62 -7.04
CA GLY A 238 20.47 16.18 -6.91
C GLY A 238 19.02 15.73 -7.06
N VAL A 239 18.07 16.64 -7.29
CA VAL A 239 16.63 16.35 -7.41
C VAL A 239 16.13 16.72 -8.79
N TRP A 240 15.31 15.85 -9.39
CA TRP A 240 14.62 16.15 -10.65
C TRP A 240 13.58 17.23 -10.45
N GLN A 241 13.58 18.23 -11.31
CA GLN A 241 12.65 19.35 -11.30
C GLN A 241 12.26 19.70 -12.73
N HIS A 242 10.97 19.95 -12.97
CA HIS A 242 10.47 20.32 -14.27
C HIS A 242 10.58 21.84 -14.47
N VAL A 243 11.31 22.26 -15.49
CA VAL A 243 11.53 23.66 -15.87
C VAL A 243 10.78 23.92 -17.16
N THR A 244 9.95 24.96 -17.18
CA THR A 244 9.29 25.45 -18.41
C THR A 244 9.45 26.95 -18.53
N VAL A 245 9.80 27.42 -19.70
CA VAL A 245 9.86 28.84 -20.04
C VAL A 245 8.89 29.11 -21.18
N VAL A 246 7.97 30.03 -20.95
CA VAL A 246 7.01 30.51 -21.95
C VAL A 246 7.38 31.91 -22.41
N VAL A 247 7.44 32.09 -23.70
CA VAL A 247 7.71 33.36 -24.38
C VAL A 247 6.45 33.81 -25.10
N LYS A 248 5.77 34.82 -24.57
CA LYS A 248 4.65 35.52 -25.20
C LYS A 248 4.37 36.80 -24.41
N ASP A 249 4.45 37.95 -25.06
CA ASP A 249 4.33 39.26 -24.42
C ASP A 249 5.29 39.44 -23.22
N GLY A 250 6.43 38.70 -23.25
CA GLY A 250 7.43 38.62 -22.21
C GLY A 250 7.92 37.21 -21.96
N LEU A 251 8.46 37.00 -20.76
CA LEU A 251 8.97 35.71 -20.29
C LEU A 251 8.21 35.27 -19.06
N THR A 252 7.82 34.02 -18.99
CA THR A 252 7.26 33.38 -17.78
C THR A 252 8.01 32.09 -17.51
N VAL A 253 8.52 31.91 -16.29
CA VAL A 253 9.20 30.68 -15.83
C VAL A 253 8.29 29.92 -14.90
N TYR A 254 8.17 28.63 -15.17
CA TYR A 254 7.51 27.66 -14.30
C TYR A 254 8.53 26.67 -13.75
N LEU A 255 8.41 26.34 -12.48
CA LEU A 255 9.16 25.28 -11.82
C LEU A 255 8.16 24.29 -11.20
N ASN A 256 8.25 23.02 -11.60
CA ASN A 256 7.30 21.98 -11.19
C ASN A 256 5.82 22.38 -11.41
N GLY A 257 5.53 23.01 -12.57
CA GLY A 257 4.20 23.45 -12.93
C GLY A 257 3.67 24.71 -12.23
N GLN A 258 4.47 25.34 -11.36
CA GLN A 258 4.13 26.59 -10.67
C GLN A 258 4.85 27.77 -11.32
N GLU A 259 4.14 28.87 -11.56
CA GLU A 259 4.74 30.11 -12.02
C GLU A 259 5.64 30.70 -10.92
N VAL A 260 6.93 30.90 -11.25
CA VAL A 260 7.95 31.34 -10.27
C VAL A 260 8.63 32.65 -10.68
N GLY A 261 8.42 33.11 -11.89
CA GLY A 261 8.98 34.37 -12.35
C GLY A 261 8.38 34.83 -13.67
N ARG A 262 8.19 36.14 -13.78
CA ARG A 262 7.66 36.80 -14.98
C ARG A 262 8.40 38.09 -15.26
N ALA A 263 8.59 38.38 -16.57
CA ALA A 263 9.06 39.67 -17.07
C ALA A 263 8.23 40.03 -18.32
N THR A 264 7.61 41.19 -18.34
CA THR A 264 6.76 41.65 -19.44
C THR A 264 7.53 42.54 -20.43
N GLY A 265 7.28 42.40 -21.72
CA GLY A 265 7.92 43.18 -22.77
C GLY A 265 8.00 42.42 -24.08
N ALA A 266 8.45 43.07 -25.12
CA ALA A 266 8.63 42.43 -26.42
C ALA A 266 9.85 41.52 -26.42
N VAL A 267 9.71 40.31 -26.99
CA VAL A 267 10.77 39.33 -27.21
C VAL A 267 10.86 39.15 -28.74
N ALA A 268 12.12 39.20 -29.26
CA ALA A 268 12.37 38.96 -30.67
C ALA A 268 12.09 37.49 -31.04
N ASP A 269 11.65 37.27 -32.28
CA ASP A 269 11.43 35.93 -32.81
C ASP A 269 12.72 35.11 -32.79
N SER A 270 12.60 33.83 -32.51
CA SER A 270 13.70 32.89 -32.44
C SER A 270 13.98 32.24 -33.79
N SER A 271 15.27 32.05 -34.14
CA SER A 271 15.68 31.22 -35.29
C SER A 271 15.58 29.72 -35.04
N GLY A 272 15.44 29.32 -33.79
CA GLY A 272 15.42 27.94 -33.34
C GLY A 272 16.79 27.26 -33.17
N ALA A 273 17.88 27.87 -33.66
CA ALA A 273 19.22 27.35 -33.39
C ALA A 273 19.60 27.58 -31.92
N ALA A 274 20.08 26.53 -31.24
CA ALA A 274 20.37 26.62 -29.81
C ALA A 274 21.48 25.65 -29.37
N VAL A 275 21.99 25.90 -28.18
CA VAL A 275 22.93 25.01 -27.46
C VAL A 275 22.31 24.70 -26.09
N LEU A 276 22.32 23.42 -25.71
CA LEU A 276 21.92 22.92 -24.40
C LEU A 276 23.14 22.57 -23.56
N GLY A 277 23.08 22.85 -22.27
CA GLY A 277 24.01 22.34 -21.28
C GLY A 277 25.36 22.99 -21.20
N LYS A 278 25.55 24.19 -21.75
CA LYS A 278 26.85 24.88 -21.75
C LYS A 278 27.32 25.20 -20.33
N GLY A 279 28.38 24.50 -19.88
CA GLY A 279 28.91 24.62 -18.52
C GLY A 279 28.08 23.90 -17.46
N PHE A 280 27.05 23.17 -17.86
CA PHE A 280 26.16 22.47 -16.94
C PHE A 280 26.76 21.15 -16.46
N LYS A 281 26.52 20.83 -15.17
CA LYS A 281 26.82 19.53 -14.56
C LYS A 281 25.53 18.94 -14.00
N GLY A 282 25.13 17.79 -14.52
CA GLY A 282 23.89 17.13 -14.15
C GLY A 282 23.20 16.48 -15.35
N ASP A 283 21.94 16.15 -15.18
CA ASP A 283 21.16 15.46 -16.19
C ASP A 283 19.99 16.33 -16.67
N ILE A 284 19.69 16.24 -17.97
CA ILE A 284 18.48 16.80 -18.60
C ILE A 284 17.72 15.65 -19.25
N ASP A 285 16.41 15.65 -19.06
CA ASP A 285 15.50 14.66 -19.61
C ASP A 285 14.26 15.32 -20.22
N GLU A 286 13.58 14.63 -21.14
CA GLU A 286 12.34 15.07 -21.78
C GLU A 286 12.40 16.52 -22.31
N PHE A 287 13.41 16.82 -23.08
CA PHE A 287 13.55 18.16 -23.66
C PHE A 287 12.59 18.39 -24.82
N GLN A 288 11.82 19.47 -24.76
CA GLN A 288 10.86 19.79 -25.78
C GLN A 288 10.74 21.29 -26.09
N ILE A 289 10.30 21.57 -27.31
CA ILE A 289 9.97 22.92 -27.79
C ILE A 289 8.57 22.89 -28.41
N SER A 290 7.71 23.82 -28.00
CA SER A 290 6.44 24.12 -28.67
C SER A 290 6.49 25.53 -29.25
N THR A 291 6.03 25.70 -30.50
CA THR A 291 5.94 27.02 -31.16
C THR A 291 4.60 27.73 -30.84
N THR A 292 4.16 27.55 -29.62
CA THR A 292 3.02 28.26 -29.03
C THR A 292 3.28 28.49 -27.55
N ALA A 293 2.67 29.51 -26.98
CA ALA A 293 2.62 29.71 -25.54
C ALA A 293 1.65 28.72 -24.91
N ARG A 294 2.14 27.67 -24.30
CA ARG A 294 1.33 26.69 -23.58
C ARG A 294 0.72 27.33 -22.32
N SER A 295 -0.52 26.98 -22.02
CA SER A 295 -1.19 27.46 -20.80
C SER A 295 -0.56 26.82 -19.54
N ALA A 296 -0.73 27.49 -18.39
CA ALA A 296 -0.26 26.96 -17.11
C ALA A 296 -0.84 25.56 -16.81
N ASP A 297 -2.10 25.32 -17.14
CA ASP A 297 -2.74 24.01 -16.94
C ASP A 297 -2.17 22.94 -17.89
N TRP A 298 -1.83 23.30 -19.14
CA TRP A 298 -1.16 22.39 -20.05
C TRP A 298 0.23 22.01 -19.54
N ILE A 299 1.03 23.01 -19.10
CA ILE A 299 2.36 22.80 -18.53
C ILE A 299 2.30 21.89 -17.30
N LYS A 300 1.31 22.14 -16.45
CA LYS A 300 1.07 21.34 -15.25
C LYS A 300 0.65 19.91 -15.61
N ALA A 301 -0.27 19.75 -16.57
CA ALA A 301 -0.74 18.46 -17.03
C ALA A 301 0.40 17.64 -17.63
N TYR A 302 1.21 18.23 -18.49
CA TYR A 302 2.33 17.58 -19.14
C TYR A 302 3.40 17.18 -18.10
N GLY A 303 3.92 18.13 -17.33
CA GLY A 303 5.00 17.88 -16.38
C GLY A 303 4.60 16.94 -15.22
N GLN A 304 3.33 16.94 -14.78
CA GLN A 304 2.86 15.98 -13.77
C GLN A 304 2.55 14.60 -14.38
N ALA A 305 2.13 14.55 -15.64
CA ALA A 305 1.96 13.29 -16.36
C ALA A 305 3.30 12.56 -16.56
N GLU A 306 4.38 13.30 -16.71
CA GLU A 306 5.75 12.77 -16.78
C GLU A 306 6.28 12.33 -15.41
N GLY A 307 5.85 12.99 -14.32
CA GLY A 307 6.22 12.67 -12.95
C GLY A 307 5.49 11.44 -12.40
N GLU A 308 5.82 11.04 -11.17
CA GLU A 308 5.19 9.88 -10.51
C GLU A 308 3.70 10.06 -10.19
N ALA A 309 3.18 11.30 -10.23
CA ALA A 309 1.82 11.64 -9.77
C ALA A 309 0.74 11.67 -10.87
N GLY A 310 1.09 11.47 -12.14
CA GLY A 310 0.23 11.92 -13.25
C GLY A 310 -0.81 10.95 -13.76
N VAL A 311 -0.64 9.66 -13.57
CA VAL A 311 -1.60 8.66 -14.04
C VAL A 311 -1.96 7.76 -12.89
N ASP A 312 -3.20 7.88 -12.45
CA ASP A 312 -3.77 6.97 -11.46
C ASP A 312 -4.06 5.60 -12.10
N SER A 313 -3.00 4.95 -12.56
CA SER A 313 -2.94 3.51 -12.57
C SER A 313 -2.61 3.09 -11.14
N SER A 314 -3.36 3.64 -10.12
CA SER A 314 -3.13 3.27 -8.74
C SER A 314 -3.16 1.75 -8.64
N PRO A 315 -2.01 1.08 -8.69
CA PRO A 315 -2.01 -0.27 -8.28
C PRO A 315 -2.38 -0.17 -6.79
N SER A 316 -3.44 -0.80 -6.40
CA SER A 316 -3.58 -1.15 -5.01
C SER A 316 -2.25 -1.84 -4.68
N TYR A 317 -1.35 -1.16 -3.93
CA TYR A 317 -0.08 -1.77 -3.50
C TYR A 317 -0.32 -3.16 -2.93
N LEU A 318 -1.49 -3.34 -2.32
CA LEU A 318 -2.00 -4.62 -1.88
C LEU A 318 -2.19 -5.63 -3.04
N LYS A 319 -2.67 -5.19 -4.20
CA LYS A 319 -2.87 -6.06 -5.37
C LYS A 319 -1.54 -6.47 -6.01
N ILE A 320 -0.55 -5.55 -6.07
CA ILE A 320 0.82 -5.85 -6.51
C ILE A 320 1.44 -6.86 -5.55
N LEU A 321 1.39 -6.59 -4.24
CA LEU A 321 1.96 -7.45 -3.22
C LEU A 321 1.33 -8.84 -3.23
N LEU A 322 0.00 -8.93 -3.36
CA LEU A 322 -0.71 -10.21 -3.42
C LEU A 322 -0.49 -10.93 -4.75
N GLY A 323 -0.38 -10.21 -5.87
CA GLY A 323 -0.09 -10.79 -7.19
C GLY A 323 1.32 -11.34 -7.33
N ALA A 324 2.28 -10.80 -6.59
CA ALA A 324 3.66 -11.26 -6.57
C ALA A 324 3.91 -12.45 -5.61
N VAL A 325 2.91 -12.83 -4.80
CA VAL A 325 3.04 -13.97 -3.87
C VAL A 325 3.13 -15.28 -4.64
N THR A 326 4.22 -16.03 -4.44
CA THR A 326 4.43 -17.37 -5.01
C THR A 326 3.44 -18.39 -4.43
N LEU A 327 3.30 -19.55 -5.09
CA LEU A 327 2.42 -20.61 -4.61
C LEU A 327 2.76 -21.05 -3.17
N ASP A 328 4.04 -21.16 -2.86
CA ASP A 328 4.53 -21.51 -1.51
C ASP A 328 4.15 -20.44 -0.48
N GLY A 329 4.23 -19.17 -0.85
CA GLY A 329 3.76 -18.05 -0.03
C GLY A 329 2.26 -18.13 0.26
N TRP A 330 1.44 -18.50 -0.75
CA TRP A 330 0.00 -18.71 -0.57
C TRP A 330 -0.32 -19.89 0.35
N VAL A 331 0.46 -20.95 0.34
CA VAL A 331 0.30 -22.07 1.28
C VAL A 331 0.54 -21.61 2.71
N VAL A 332 1.60 -20.85 2.97
CA VAL A 332 1.90 -20.29 4.29
C VAL A 332 0.79 -19.33 4.74
N ILE A 333 0.35 -18.43 3.88
CA ILE A 333 -0.74 -17.48 4.18
C ILE A 333 -2.05 -18.25 4.46
N GLY A 334 -2.32 -19.32 3.72
CA GLY A 334 -3.49 -20.18 3.95
C GLY A 334 -3.50 -20.83 5.34
N ILE A 335 -2.36 -21.37 5.78
CA ILE A 335 -2.20 -21.92 7.13
C ILE A 335 -2.41 -20.82 8.18
N LEU A 336 -1.81 -19.65 8.00
CA LEU A 336 -1.97 -18.50 8.89
C LEU A 336 -3.43 -18.02 8.97
N MET A 337 -4.16 -18.05 7.86
CA MET A 337 -5.59 -17.71 7.83
C MET A 337 -6.42 -18.70 8.67
N VAL A 338 -6.14 -19.99 8.57
CA VAL A 338 -6.81 -21.02 9.41
C VAL A 338 -6.50 -20.76 10.88
N MET A 339 -5.23 -20.50 11.23
CA MET A 339 -4.82 -20.16 12.60
C MET A 339 -5.53 -18.90 13.11
N PHE A 340 -5.69 -17.89 12.27
CA PHE A 340 -6.43 -16.68 12.62
C PHE A 340 -7.88 -16.98 12.98
N VAL A 341 -8.59 -17.71 12.12
CA VAL A 341 -9.99 -18.10 12.35
C VAL A 341 -10.13 -18.90 13.64
N VAL A 342 -9.25 -19.88 13.88
CA VAL A 342 -9.23 -20.68 15.10
C VAL A 342 -8.99 -19.81 16.33
N SER A 343 -8.02 -18.89 16.28
CA SER A 343 -7.71 -18.01 17.41
C SER A 343 -8.89 -17.08 17.76
N VAL A 344 -9.53 -16.47 16.75
CA VAL A 344 -10.69 -15.60 16.94
C VAL A 344 -11.88 -16.40 17.52
N TYR A 345 -12.13 -17.59 16.99
CA TYR A 345 -13.19 -18.48 17.51
C TYR A 345 -12.94 -18.81 18.99
N VAL A 346 -11.73 -19.24 19.34
CA VAL A 346 -11.38 -19.59 20.74
C VAL A 346 -11.51 -18.36 21.65
N MET A 347 -11.02 -17.19 21.23
CA MET A 347 -11.14 -15.96 22.02
C MET A 347 -12.60 -15.61 22.31
N ILE A 348 -13.47 -15.64 21.29
CA ILE A 348 -14.90 -15.32 21.46
C ILE A 348 -15.59 -16.36 22.34
N ALA A 349 -15.42 -17.64 22.05
CA ALA A 349 -16.04 -18.72 22.79
C ALA A 349 -15.64 -18.70 24.28
N LYS A 350 -14.34 -18.51 24.56
CA LYS A 350 -13.82 -18.40 25.93
C LYS A 350 -14.27 -17.12 26.63
N ALA A 351 -14.30 -15.98 25.93
CA ALA A 351 -14.80 -14.73 26.51
C ALA A 351 -16.26 -14.86 26.97
N ILE A 352 -17.10 -15.49 26.15
CA ILE A 352 -18.50 -15.77 26.50
C ILE A 352 -18.58 -16.72 27.71
N PHE A 353 -17.79 -17.80 27.67
CA PHE A 353 -17.78 -18.80 28.75
C PHE A 353 -17.33 -18.19 30.09
N VAL A 354 -16.23 -17.45 30.11
CA VAL A 354 -15.69 -16.80 31.32
C VAL A 354 -16.66 -15.75 31.88
N ARG A 355 -17.25 -14.91 30.98
CA ARG A 355 -18.26 -13.92 31.39
C ARG A 355 -19.51 -14.58 31.95
N ALA A 356 -19.98 -15.67 31.35
CA ALA A 356 -21.12 -16.41 31.86
C ALA A 356 -20.81 -17.01 33.24
N ALA A 357 -19.64 -17.65 33.42
CA ALA A 357 -19.21 -18.18 34.70
C ALA A 357 -19.11 -17.10 35.79
N ALA A 358 -18.56 -15.92 35.47
CA ALA A 358 -18.52 -14.80 36.41
C ALA A 358 -19.89 -14.33 36.84
N ARG A 359 -20.78 -14.10 35.86
CA ARG A 359 -22.18 -13.69 36.16
C ARG A 359 -22.94 -14.71 36.98
N ASP A 360 -22.78 -15.99 36.66
CA ASP A 360 -23.44 -17.06 37.40
C ASP A 360 -22.86 -17.19 38.81
N ASN A 361 -21.57 -16.92 39.02
CA ASN A 361 -20.95 -16.83 40.34
C ASN A 361 -21.54 -15.69 41.18
N ASP A 362 -21.71 -14.49 40.61
CA ASP A 362 -22.29 -13.33 41.31
C ASP A 362 -23.74 -13.65 41.74
N THR A 363 -24.51 -14.28 40.86
CA THR A 363 -25.86 -14.69 41.14
C THR A 363 -25.92 -15.73 42.27
N PHE A 364 -24.97 -16.66 42.28
CA PHE A 364 -24.86 -17.66 43.33
C PHE A 364 -24.43 -17.02 44.66
N LYS A 365 -23.39 -16.17 44.68
CA LYS A 365 -22.94 -15.45 45.89
C LYS A 365 -24.10 -14.72 46.59
N ALA A 366 -24.96 -14.04 45.82
CA ALA A 366 -26.09 -13.31 46.37
C ALA A 366 -27.15 -14.19 47.08
N GLN A 367 -27.17 -15.50 46.80
CA GLN A 367 -28.11 -16.45 47.41
C GLN A 367 -27.43 -17.46 48.35
N PHE A 368 -26.08 -17.45 48.41
CA PHE A 368 -25.31 -18.41 49.19
C PHE A 368 -25.71 -18.43 50.69
N GLU A 369 -25.89 -17.26 51.31
CA GLU A 369 -26.30 -17.13 52.70
C GLU A 369 -27.61 -17.89 52.99
N ARG A 370 -28.59 -17.76 52.11
CA ARG A 370 -29.91 -18.44 52.24
C ARG A 370 -29.81 -19.95 52.06
N MET A 371 -28.93 -20.37 51.17
CA MET A 371 -28.70 -21.79 50.86
C MET A 371 -27.91 -22.48 51.98
N PHE A 372 -26.93 -21.77 52.54
CA PHE A 372 -26.12 -22.31 53.64
C PHE A 372 -26.95 -22.47 54.92
N SER A 373 -27.79 -21.49 55.29
CA SER A 373 -28.71 -21.59 56.43
C SER A 373 -29.74 -22.72 56.27
N ALA A 374 -30.19 -23.00 55.05
CA ALA A 374 -31.10 -24.11 54.76
C ALA A 374 -30.45 -25.49 54.93
N ILE A 375 -29.15 -25.65 54.65
CA ILE A 375 -28.42 -26.91 54.91
C ILE A 375 -28.27 -27.17 56.42
N SER A 376 -27.90 -26.16 57.20
CA SER A 376 -27.75 -26.29 58.63
C SER A 376 -29.07 -26.64 59.36
N THR A 377 -30.21 -26.24 58.83
CA THR A 377 -31.53 -26.55 59.35
C THR A 377 -32.14 -27.83 58.77
N SER A 378 -31.80 -28.24 57.54
CA SER A 378 -32.42 -29.39 56.83
C SER A 378 -31.84 -30.76 57.24
N VAL A 379 -30.85 -30.80 58.11
CA VAL A 379 -30.41 -32.04 58.79
C VAL A 379 -31.55 -32.57 59.71
N ALA A 380 -32.63 -31.78 59.92
CA ALA A 380 -33.71 -32.10 60.87
C ALA A 380 -35.12 -32.29 60.25
N ALA A 381 -35.32 -32.16 58.92
CA ALA A 381 -36.73 -32.25 58.37
C ALA A 381 -36.83 -32.65 56.90
N ASP A 382 -37.62 -33.59 56.66
CA ASP A 382 -38.50 -34.10 55.60
C ASP A 382 -38.39 -33.60 54.10
N SER A 383 -38.94 -34.51 53.26
CA SER A 383 -38.98 -34.64 51.79
C SER A 383 -39.22 -33.40 50.92
N ASP A 384 -39.85 -32.34 51.37
CA ASP A 384 -40.16 -31.14 50.60
C ASP A 384 -38.95 -30.19 50.41
N ALA A 385 -38.07 -30.22 51.40
CA ALA A 385 -36.77 -29.48 51.29
C ALA A 385 -35.84 -30.07 50.21
N ALA A 386 -35.95 -31.39 49.96
CA ALA A 386 -35.16 -32.05 48.91
C ALA A 386 -35.68 -31.72 47.49
N ALA A 387 -36.98 -31.48 47.30
CA ALA A 387 -37.52 -31.04 46.01
C ALA A 387 -37.21 -29.58 45.71
N ALA A 388 -37.26 -28.71 46.73
CA ALA A 388 -36.82 -27.30 46.62
C ALA A 388 -35.32 -27.18 46.37
N ALA A 389 -34.49 -27.99 47.03
CA ALA A 389 -33.02 -28.07 46.78
C ALA A 389 -32.70 -28.55 45.36
N LYS A 390 -33.47 -29.47 44.78
CA LYS A 390 -33.33 -29.91 43.38
C LYS A 390 -33.71 -28.84 42.35
N ALA A 391 -34.76 -28.03 42.64
CA ALA A 391 -35.18 -26.92 41.76
C ALA A 391 -34.14 -25.77 41.76
N VAL A 392 -33.51 -25.50 42.90
CA VAL A 392 -32.40 -24.55 43.03
C VAL A 392 -31.14 -25.07 42.32
N ASP A 393 -30.92 -26.38 42.33
CA ASP A 393 -29.77 -27.06 41.72
C ASP A 393 -29.63 -26.81 40.20
N SER A 394 -30.76 -26.81 39.47
CA SER A 394 -30.71 -26.60 38.02
C SER A 394 -30.31 -25.15 37.62
N ARG A 395 -30.59 -24.18 38.48
CA ARG A 395 -30.46 -22.74 38.24
C ARG A 395 -28.99 -22.24 38.29
N PHE A 396 -28.16 -22.93 39.08
CA PHE A 396 -26.76 -22.52 39.34
C PHE A 396 -25.72 -23.45 38.73
N ARG A 397 -26.10 -24.40 37.88
CA ARG A 397 -25.17 -25.35 37.24
C ARG A 397 -24.04 -24.69 36.45
N GLY A 398 -24.27 -23.47 35.93
CA GLY A 398 -23.28 -22.68 35.24
C GLY A 398 -22.16 -22.11 36.14
N SER A 399 -22.45 -21.94 37.47
CA SER A 399 -21.54 -21.34 38.43
C SER A 399 -20.46 -22.31 38.90
N PRO A 400 -19.16 -22.04 38.71
CA PRO A 400 -18.06 -22.75 39.36
C PRO A 400 -18.19 -22.79 40.89
N LEU A 401 -18.55 -21.66 41.53
CA LEU A 401 -18.71 -21.58 42.99
C LEU A 401 -19.80 -22.52 43.49
N TYR A 402 -20.93 -22.59 42.77
CA TYR A 402 -21.99 -23.55 43.13
C TYR A 402 -21.51 -25.00 43.05
N ARG A 403 -20.68 -25.34 42.05
CA ARG A 403 -20.15 -26.71 41.91
C ARG A 403 -19.15 -27.05 43.02
N LEU A 404 -18.42 -26.07 43.55
CA LEU A 404 -17.58 -26.22 44.75
C LEU A 404 -18.42 -26.42 45.98
N TYR A 405 -19.42 -25.58 46.18
CA TYR A 405 -20.41 -25.71 47.26
C TYR A 405 -21.11 -27.06 47.25
N ALA A 406 -21.58 -27.50 46.10
CA ALA A 406 -22.29 -28.79 45.95
C ALA A 406 -21.39 -29.98 46.31
N ALA A 407 -20.07 -29.91 45.97
CA ALA A 407 -19.10 -30.93 46.33
C ALA A 407 -18.89 -31.00 47.87
N GLY A 408 -18.70 -29.83 48.50
CA GLY A 408 -18.57 -29.73 49.96
C GLY A 408 -19.84 -30.18 50.70
N ALA A 409 -21.02 -29.75 50.26
CA ALA A 409 -22.31 -30.11 50.81
C ALA A 409 -22.64 -31.61 50.65
N HIS A 410 -22.22 -32.19 49.53
CA HIS A 410 -22.36 -33.66 49.34
C HIS A 410 -21.50 -34.46 50.32
N GLU A 411 -20.23 -34.09 50.47
CA GLU A 411 -19.32 -34.76 51.40
C GLU A 411 -19.78 -34.59 52.86
N LEU A 412 -20.23 -33.40 53.24
CA LEU A 412 -20.79 -33.11 54.54
C LEU A 412 -22.00 -34.02 54.84
N ARG A 413 -22.96 -34.10 53.94
CA ARG A 413 -24.14 -34.97 54.06
C ARG A 413 -23.78 -36.44 54.16
N SER A 414 -22.82 -36.90 53.34
CA SER A 414 -22.34 -38.28 53.37
C SER A 414 -21.79 -38.68 54.76
N ARG A 415 -21.06 -37.76 55.41
CA ARG A 415 -20.50 -37.95 56.73
C ARG A 415 -21.58 -37.95 57.80
N PHE A 416 -22.48 -37.03 57.74
CA PHE A 416 -23.59 -37.01 58.71
C PHE A 416 -24.45 -38.26 58.62
N HIS A 417 -24.74 -38.74 57.43
CA HIS A 417 -25.46 -40.00 57.26
C HIS A 417 -24.69 -41.22 57.82
N ALA A 418 -23.37 -41.19 57.74
CA ALA A 418 -22.53 -42.21 58.35
C ALA A 418 -22.53 -42.14 59.90
N TYR A 419 -22.54 -40.92 60.49
CA TYR A 419 -22.64 -40.73 61.94
C TYR A 419 -24.03 -41.15 62.47
N GLU A 420 -25.11 -40.80 61.77
CA GLU A 420 -26.46 -41.19 62.11
C GLU A 420 -26.63 -42.72 62.12
N LYS A 421 -26.12 -43.41 61.09
CA LYS A 421 -26.09 -44.87 61.05
C LYS A 421 -25.31 -45.51 62.19
N ALA A 422 -24.28 -44.82 62.68
CA ALA A 422 -23.44 -45.26 63.78
C ALA A 422 -23.98 -44.87 65.17
N GLY A 423 -25.14 -44.17 65.24
CA GLY A 423 -25.72 -43.69 66.49
C GLY A 423 -24.90 -42.64 67.22
N ARG A 424 -24.13 -41.86 66.50
CA ARG A 424 -23.24 -40.80 67.03
C ARG A 424 -23.84 -39.42 66.71
N GLU A 425 -23.56 -38.46 67.59
CA GLU A 425 -23.92 -37.07 67.32
C GLU A 425 -23.19 -36.54 66.08
N PRO A 426 -23.79 -35.67 65.27
CA PRO A 426 -23.25 -35.13 64.04
C PRO A 426 -22.22 -34.01 64.32
N VAL A 427 -21.12 -34.35 65.01
CA VAL A 427 -20.01 -33.44 65.33
C VAL A 427 -18.83 -33.79 64.45
N LEU A 428 -18.32 -32.79 63.70
CA LEU A 428 -17.19 -32.99 62.81
C LEU A 428 -15.85 -32.90 63.55
N SER A 429 -15.03 -33.93 63.39
CA SER A 429 -13.62 -33.86 63.81
C SER A 429 -12.79 -33.06 62.80
N ASP A 430 -11.62 -32.54 63.23
CA ASP A 430 -10.65 -31.90 62.37
C ASP A 430 -10.28 -32.73 61.14
N GLN A 431 -10.19 -34.06 61.29
CA GLN A 431 -9.97 -34.97 60.17
C GLN A 431 -11.10 -34.96 59.15
N SER A 432 -12.34 -34.82 59.63
CA SER A 432 -13.54 -34.73 58.77
C SER A 432 -13.58 -33.42 58.02
N ILE A 433 -13.24 -32.31 58.68
CA ILE A 433 -13.16 -30.96 58.05
C ILE A 433 -12.03 -30.95 57.00
N ASN A 434 -10.86 -31.49 57.29
CA ASN A 434 -9.75 -31.61 56.35
C ASN A 434 -10.13 -32.45 55.11
N ALA A 435 -10.90 -33.52 55.29
CA ALA A 435 -11.31 -34.34 54.16
C ALA A 435 -12.41 -33.65 53.28
N ILE A 436 -13.31 -32.86 53.90
CA ILE A 436 -14.25 -32.00 53.13
C ILE A 436 -13.44 -30.99 52.33
N ARG A 437 -12.45 -30.31 52.94
CA ARG A 437 -11.56 -29.36 52.25
C ARG A 437 -10.88 -30.02 51.06
N ALA A 438 -10.27 -31.19 51.25
CA ALA A 438 -9.58 -31.93 50.18
C ALA A 438 -10.50 -32.28 49.01
N THR A 439 -11.77 -32.59 49.29
CA THR A 439 -12.79 -32.87 48.25
C THR A 439 -13.13 -31.62 47.46
N VAL A 440 -13.27 -30.47 48.11
CA VAL A 440 -13.56 -29.18 47.45
C VAL A 440 -12.33 -28.71 46.66
N ASP A 441 -11.11 -28.86 47.20
CA ASP A 441 -9.87 -28.54 46.53
C ASP A 441 -9.69 -29.38 45.24
N ALA A 442 -9.99 -30.69 45.32
CA ALA A 442 -9.96 -31.54 44.13
C ALA A 442 -10.98 -31.10 43.07
N ARG A 443 -12.12 -30.55 43.48
CA ARG A 443 -13.08 -29.96 42.56
C ARG A 443 -12.58 -28.64 41.97
N LEU A 444 -11.93 -27.77 42.76
CA LEU A 444 -11.31 -26.53 42.30
C LEU A 444 -10.32 -26.82 41.16
N VAL A 445 -9.44 -27.81 41.33
CA VAL A 445 -8.46 -28.17 40.28
C VAL A 445 -9.17 -28.51 38.94
N ARG A 446 -10.31 -29.26 39.02
CA ARG A 446 -11.07 -29.60 37.81
C ARG A 446 -11.74 -28.37 37.17
N GLU A 447 -12.29 -27.45 37.99
CA GLU A 447 -12.84 -26.18 37.49
C GLU A 447 -11.76 -25.34 36.81
N MET A 448 -10.59 -25.23 37.42
CA MET A 448 -9.44 -24.52 36.83
C MET A 448 -8.97 -25.13 35.52
N GLN A 449 -8.92 -26.46 35.41
CA GLN A 449 -8.62 -27.17 34.17
C GLN A 449 -9.66 -26.84 33.08
N GLY A 450 -10.94 -26.78 33.44
CA GLY A 450 -12.04 -26.39 32.54
C GLY A 450 -11.91 -24.95 32.05
N LEU A 451 -11.60 -24.03 32.96
CA LEU A 451 -11.38 -22.61 32.62
C LEU A 451 -10.17 -22.44 31.69
N ASN A 452 -9.08 -23.14 31.91
CA ASN A 452 -7.86 -23.07 31.10
C ASN A 452 -7.90 -23.93 29.82
N SER A 453 -8.92 -24.76 29.65
CA SER A 453 -9.02 -25.60 28.44
C SER A 453 -9.02 -24.74 27.18
N GLN A 454 -8.38 -25.24 26.10
CA GLN A 454 -8.25 -24.56 24.80
C GLN A 454 -7.34 -23.30 24.79
N MET A 455 -6.89 -22.77 25.95
CA MET A 455 -5.96 -21.64 25.97
C MET A 455 -4.63 -21.95 25.25
N VAL A 456 -4.26 -23.23 25.19
CA VAL A 456 -3.08 -23.71 24.44
C VAL A 456 -3.17 -23.41 22.93
N LEU A 457 -4.37 -23.36 22.37
CA LEU A 457 -4.55 -23.00 20.96
C LEU A 457 -4.14 -21.55 20.67
N LEU A 458 -4.44 -20.64 21.62
CA LEU A 458 -3.99 -19.25 21.52
C LEU A 458 -2.46 -19.15 21.63
N THR A 459 -1.82 -19.89 22.56
CA THR A 459 -0.36 -19.91 22.67
C THR A 459 0.32 -20.45 21.42
N ILE A 460 -0.27 -21.45 20.76
CA ILE A 460 0.22 -21.96 19.47
C ILE A 460 0.11 -20.85 18.39
N CYS A 461 -0.98 -20.11 18.34
CA CYS A 461 -1.14 -19.01 17.39
C CYS A 461 -0.17 -17.85 17.66
N ILE A 462 0.07 -17.52 18.94
CA ILE A 462 0.99 -16.47 19.37
C ILE A 462 2.43 -16.79 18.96
N ALA A 463 2.87 -18.02 19.21
CA ALA A 463 4.23 -18.46 18.90
C ALA A 463 4.37 -18.88 17.42
N GLY A 464 3.44 -19.65 16.90
CA GLY A 464 3.48 -20.23 15.55
C GLY A 464 3.30 -19.20 14.44
N GLY A 465 2.46 -18.16 14.65
CA GLY A 465 2.21 -17.14 13.66
C GLY A 465 3.49 -16.46 13.14
N PRO A 466 4.30 -15.84 14.01
CA PRO A 466 5.56 -15.21 13.61
C PRO A 466 6.58 -16.18 13.00
N PHE A 467 6.67 -17.42 13.51
CA PHE A 467 7.59 -18.41 12.94
C PHE A 467 7.20 -18.86 11.54
N LEU A 468 5.91 -19.08 11.29
CA LEU A 468 5.42 -19.38 9.95
C LEU A 468 5.57 -18.17 9.02
N GLY A 469 5.34 -16.96 9.52
CA GLY A 469 5.60 -15.74 8.77
C GLY A 469 7.08 -15.61 8.38
N LEU A 470 7.98 -15.84 9.31
CA LEU A 470 9.43 -15.86 9.06
C LEU A 470 9.83 -16.94 8.05
N LEU A 471 9.26 -18.14 8.17
CA LEU A 471 9.47 -19.21 7.18
C LEU A 471 9.08 -18.74 5.78
N GLY A 472 7.95 -18.05 5.64
CA GLY A 472 7.50 -17.50 4.37
C GLY A 472 8.49 -16.48 3.79
N THR A 473 9.09 -15.63 4.62
CA THR A 473 10.14 -14.68 4.15
C THR A 473 11.40 -15.40 3.71
N VAL A 474 11.88 -16.37 4.46
CA VAL A 474 13.11 -17.11 4.13
C VAL A 474 12.94 -17.84 2.80
N VAL A 475 11.82 -18.56 2.61
CA VAL A 475 11.52 -19.29 1.36
C VAL A 475 11.37 -18.31 0.19
N GLY A 476 10.62 -17.22 0.35
CA GLY A 476 10.39 -16.24 -0.72
C GLY A 476 11.67 -15.55 -1.17
N VAL A 477 12.52 -15.13 -0.23
CA VAL A 477 13.83 -14.53 -0.54
C VAL A 477 14.76 -15.56 -1.20
N MET A 478 14.77 -16.79 -0.73
CA MET A 478 15.57 -17.88 -1.34
C MET A 478 15.17 -18.13 -2.80
N ILE A 479 13.88 -18.18 -3.10
CA ILE A 479 13.37 -18.35 -4.48
C ILE A 479 13.79 -17.15 -5.35
N THR A 480 13.69 -15.93 -4.82
CA THR A 480 14.11 -14.71 -5.54
C THR A 480 15.58 -14.77 -5.91
N PHE A 481 16.46 -15.13 -4.99
CA PHE A 481 17.90 -15.26 -5.28
C PHE A 481 18.22 -16.43 -6.21
N ALA A 482 17.50 -17.53 -6.11
CA ALA A 482 17.65 -18.65 -7.05
C ALA A 482 17.27 -18.24 -8.49
N ALA A 483 16.22 -17.45 -8.65
CA ALA A 483 15.81 -16.90 -9.95
C ALA A 483 16.86 -15.95 -10.54
N ILE A 484 17.47 -15.08 -9.71
CA ILE A 484 18.60 -14.21 -10.12
C ILE A 484 19.79 -15.04 -10.59
N ALA A 485 20.17 -16.05 -9.81
CA ALA A 485 21.31 -16.91 -10.17
C ALA A 485 21.07 -17.66 -11.49
N ALA A 486 19.84 -18.04 -11.78
CA ALA A 486 19.46 -18.70 -13.04
C ALA A 486 19.42 -17.72 -14.23
N ALA A 487 19.05 -16.46 -14.01
CA ALA A 487 18.97 -15.44 -15.06
C ALA A 487 20.33 -14.83 -15.43
N GLY A 488 21.34 -14.91 -14.55
CA GLY A 488 22.70 -14.41 -14.80
C GLY A 488 22.84 -12.88 -14.77
N ASP A 489 21.75 -12.14 -14.54
CA ASP A 489 21.76 -10.68 -14.49
C ASP A 489 20.98 -10.16 -13.27
N VAL A 490 21.51 -9.09 -12.64
CA VAL A 490 20.93 -8.52 -11.40
C VAL A 490 20.01 -7.38 -11.75
N ASN A 491 18.70 -7.64 -11.81
CA ASN A 491 17.71 -6.62 -12.06
C ASN A 491 16.90 -6.31 -10.80
N VAL A 492 17.05 -5.11 -10.28
CA VAL A 492 16.35 -4.64 -9.07
C VAL A 492 14.83 -4.69 -9.21
N ASN A 493 14.30 -4.42 -10.41
CA ASN A 493 12.86 -4.42 -10.68
C ASN A 493 12.24 -5.83 -10.66
N ALA A 494 13.05 -6.86 -10.97
CA ALA A 494 12.62 -8.25 -10.86
C ALA A 494 12.72 -8.78 -9.41
N ILE A 495 13.62 -8.21 -8.61
CA ILE A 495 13.89 -8.63 -7.23
C ILE A 495 12.87 -8.05 -6.25
N ALA A 496 12.52 -6.76 -6.42
CA ALA A 496 11.69 -6.02 -5.48
C ALA A 496 10.30 -6.65 -5.24
N PRO A 497 9.55 -7.11 -6.27
CA PRO A 497 8.27 -7.78 -6.05
C PRO A 497 8.37 -9.07 -5.26
N GLY A 498 9.41 -9.89 -5.53
CA GLY A 498 9.64 -11.16 -4.83
C GLY A 498 9.95 -10.97 -3.35
N ILE A 499 10.79 -10.00 -3.00
CA ILE A 499 11.09 -9.64 -1.62
C ILE A 499 9.84 -9.06 -0.94
N ALA A 500 9.12 -8.16 -1.60
CA ALA A 500 7.90 -7.58 -1.07
C ALA A 500 6.84 -8.65 -0.78
N ALA A 501 6.66 -9.61 -1.68
CA ALA A 501 5.76 -10.76 -1.50
C ALA A 501 6.16 -11.63 -0.30
N ALA A 502 7.46 -11.89 -0.14
CA ALA A 502 7.98 -12.62 1.02
C ALA A 502 7.62 -11.91 2.34
N LEU A 503 7.75 -10.59 2.41
CA LEU A 503 7.40 -9.80 3.60
C LEU A 503 5.91 -9.84 3.95
N VAL A 504 5.01 -10.05 2.97
CA VAL A 504 3.56 -10.21 3.21
C VAL A 504 3.27 -11.40 4.13
N ALA A 505 4.00 -12.49 4.01
CA ALA A 505 3.86 -13.66 4.90
C ALA A 505 4.16 -13.31 6.36
N THR A 506 5.19 -12.49 6.62
CA THR A 506 5.50 -12.05 7.99
C THR A 506 4.42 -11.12 8.55
N VAL A 507 3.92 -10.19 7.74
CA VAL A 507 2.80 -9.32 8.13
C VAL A 507 1.56 -10.16 8.47
N ALA A 508 1.24 -11.20 7.67
CA ALA A 508 0.16 -12.13 7.96
C ALA A 508 0.38 -12.89 9.27
N GLY A 509 1.61 -13.35 9.54
CA GLY A 509 1.97 -14.02 10.80
C GLY A 509 1.77 -13.15 12.03
N LEU A 510 2.19 -11.89 11.95
CA LEU A 510 1.98 -10.90 13.02
C LEU A 510 0.50 -10.54 13.19
N ALA A 511 -0.26 -10.45 12.12
CA ALA A 511 -1.69 -10.20 12.17
C ALA A 511 -2.47 -11.31 12.89
N VAL A 512 -1.98 -12.55 12.87
CA VAL A 512 -2.50 -13.67 13.67
C VAL A 512 -2.08 -13.55 15.14
N ALA A 513 -0.79 -13.32 15.39
CA ALA A 513 -0.21 -13.41 16.72
C ALA A 513 -0.63 -12.25 17.64
N ILE A 514 -0.70 -11.02 17.12
CA ILE A 514 -0.98 -9.84 17.94
C ILE A 514 -2.38 -9.89 18.57
N PRO A 515 -3.48 -10.11 17.84
CA PRO A 515 -4.80 -10.23 18.44
C PRO A 515 -4.90 -11.42 19.40
N ALA A 516 -4.26 -12.55 19.05
CA ALA A 516 -4.24 -13.74 19.90
C ALA A 516 -3.54 -13.45 21.25
N LEU A 517 -2.44 -12.69 21.25
CA LEU A 517 -1.72 -12.28 22.45
C LEU A 517 -2.58 -11.39 23.36
N PHE A 518 -3.23 -10.37 22.79
CA PHE A 518 -4.11 -9.51 23.58
C PHE A 518 -5.29 -10.29 24.17
N GLY A 519 -5.93 -11.15 23.37
CA GLY A 519 -7.02 -11.99 23.82
C GLY A 519 -6.59 -12.98 24.90
N TYR A 520 -5.44 -13.62 24.73
CA TYR A 520 -4.87 -14.53 25.72
C TYR A 520 -4.62 -13.84 27.07
N ASN A 521 -3.95 -12.68 27.06
CA ASN A 521 -3.64 -11.94 28.28
C ASN A 521 -4.92 -11.48 29.00
N TRP A 522 -5.91 -10.98 28.27
CA TRP A 522 -7.19 -10.60 28.85
C TRP A 522 -7.94 -11.80 29.46
N LEU A 523 -8.00 -12.92 28.75
CA LEU A 523 -8.64 -14.15 29.24
C LEU A 523 -7.92 -14.69 30.48
N THR A 524 -6.58 -14.74 30.47
CA THR A 524 -5.77 -15.20 31.59
C THR A 524 -6.01 -14.34 32.85
N SER A 525 -6.08 -13.01 32.69
CA SER A 525 -6.44 -12.12 33.79
C SER A 525 -7.82 -12.42 34.37
N LYS A 526 -8.83 -12.60 33.51
CA LYS A 526 -10.20 -12.90 33.94
C LYS A 526 -10.36 -14.29 34.57
N ILE A 527 -9.63 -15.28 34.06
CA ILE A 527 -9.56 -16.62 34.68
C ILE A 527 -8.88 -16.54 36.03
N GLY A 528 -7.82 -15.73 36.17
CA GLY A 528 -7.13 -15.49 37.43
C GLY A 528 -8.04 -14.86 38.50
N GLU A 529 -8.86 -13.86 38.12
CA GLU A 529 -9.87 -13.27 39.02
C GLU A 529 -10.86 -14.34 39.52
N LEU A 530 -11.42 -15.15 38.60
CA LEU A 530 -12.34 -16.24 38.97
C LEU A 530 -11.67 -17.30 39.86
N SER A 531 -10.40 -17.61 39.61
CA SER A 531 -9.62 -18.54 40.44
C SER A 531 -9.46 -18.03 41.87
N SER A 532 -9.09 -16.78 42.03
CA SER A 532 -8.96 -16.14 43.34
C SER A 532 -10.30 -16.12 44.10
N ASP A 533 -11.37 -15.77 43.40
CA ASP A 533 -12.73 -15.81 43.96
C ASP A 533 -13.15 -17.19 44.45
N MET A 534 -12.81 -18.25 43.69
CA MET A 534 -13.06 -19.63 44.07
C MET A 534 -12.25 -20.04 45.33
N GLN A 535 -11.00 -19.61 45.42
CA GLN A 535 -10.18 -19.91 46.56
C GLN A 535 -10.68 -19.25 47.84
N VAL A 536 -10.99 -17.96 47.80
CA VAL A 536 -11.62 -17.22 48.91
C VAL A 536 -12.90 -17.88 49.35
N PHE A 537 -13.74 -18.26 48.37
CA PHE A 537 -15.00 -18.94 48.67
C PHE A 537 -14.82 -20.30 49.36
N ILE A 538 -13.79 -21.09 48.99
CA ILE A 538 -13.50 -22.37 49.65
C ILE A 538 -13.12 -22.15 51.13
N ASP A 539 -12.28 -21.17 51.40
CA ASP A 539 -11.86 -20.85 52.78
C ASP A 539 -13.07 -20.41 53.61
N GLU A 540 -13.93 -19.58 53.05
CA GLU A 540 -15.20 -19.16 53.70
C GLU A 540 -16.12 -20.36 53.96
N LEU A 541 -16.37 -21.21 52.96
CA LEU A 541 -17.21 -22.39 53.06
C LEU A 541 -16.74 -23.36 54.13
N VAL A 542 -15.44 -23.68 54.11
CA VAL A 542 -14.83 -24.63 55.09
C VAL A 542 -14.89 -24.06 56.50
N THR A 543 -14.60 -22.76 56.67
CA THR A 543 -14.68 -22.08 57.97
C THR A 543 -16.12 -22.12 58.52
N ARG A 544 -17.09 -21.79 57.73
CA ARG A 544 -18.53 -21.83 58.15
C ARG A 544 -18.99 -23.23 58.46
N ILE A 545 -18.54 -24.27 57.73
CA ILE A 545 -18.82 -25.67 58.05
C ILE A 545 -18.23 -26.03 59.41
N ALA A 546 -16.99 -25.62 59.66
CA ALA A 546 -16.30 -25.86 60.93
C ALA A 546 -17.03 -25.18 62.09
N GLU A 547 -17.34 -23.88 61.99
CA GLU A 547 -18.06 -23.12 63.02
C GLU A 547 -19.47 -23.66 63.32
N SER A 548 -20.15 -24.18 62.33
CA SER A 548 -21.49 -24.68 62.50
C SER A 548 -21.56 -26.10 63.07
N HIS A 549 -20.50 -26.91 62.99
CA HIS A 549 -20.54 -28.35 63.25
C HIS A 549 -19.33 -28.91 64.00
N SER A 550 -18.31 -28.09 64.38
CA SER A 550 -17.25 -28.51 65.26
C SER A 550 -17.62 -28.35 66.75
N VAL A 551 -16.89 -29.08 67.61
CA VAL A 551 -17.10 -28.98 69.09
C VAL A 551 -16.65 -27.64 69.62
#